data_e6cb601a0bc09d57d6806ff53669cb8a
#
_entry.id   e6cb601a0bc09d57d6806ff53669cb8a
#
_cell.length_a   1.000
_cell.length_b   1.000
_cell.length_c   1.000
_cell.angle_alpha   90.00
_cell.angle_beta   90.00
_cell.angle_gamma   90.00
#
_symmetry.space_group_name_H-M   'P 1'
#
loop_
_entity.id
_entity.type
_entity.pdbx_description
1 polymer ?
#
loop_
_entity_poly.entity_id
_entity_poly.type
_entity_poly.pdbx_seq_one_letter_code
_entity_poly.pdbx_strand_id
1 'polypeptide(L)'
;RAVARGALDLGAAGIMVAPAPGLKGDDAVLSYIMQAMDTVGDAPFVLQDFPQLTGIHISAAMVARAAADPRLVMLKAEDYPGLDKLSAIRKMESEGKMPRISILGGNGGQFLPEELSRGADGIMTGYAFPEMLAQVIALMAAGKRDAAQDAFDLHLPLIRSELQPGLGLAIRKHILARRGIIAHAALRAPGPKLSAETTAEIDHLLARLQARGGAKLP
;
A
#
# COMPACT_ATOMS: atom_id res chain seq x y z
N ARG A 1 -2.73 15.28 -17.46
CA ARG A 1 -2.12 16.61 -17.23
C ARG A 1 -3.04 17.51 -16.40
N ALA A 2 -4.26 17.83 -16.87
CA ALA A 2 -5.16 18.77 -16.19
C ALA A 2 -5.47 18.35 -14.73
N VAL A 3 -5.80 17.08 -14.48
CA VAL A 3 -6.10 16.57 -13.14
C VAL A 3 -4.91 16.69 -12.20
N ALA A 4 -3.70 16.31 -12.66
CA ALA A 4 -2.49 16.39 -11.83
C ALA A 4 -2.14 17.84 -11.48
N ARG A 5 -2.20 18.75 -12.46
CA ARG A 5 -1.98 20.17 -12.21
C ARG A 5 -3.01 20.77 -11.26
N GLY A 6 -4.30 20.48 -11.48
CA GLY A 6 -5.35 20.92 -10.56
C GLY A 6 -5.17 20.42 -9.13
N ALA A 7 -4.67 19.18 -8.95
CA ALA A 7 -4.34 18.68 -7.62
C ALA A 7 -3.17 19.44 -6.97
N LEU A 8 -2.11 19.73 -7.73
CA LEU A 8 -0.97 20.53 -7.25
C LEU A 8 -1.39 21.96 -6.91
N ASP A 9 -2.22 22.59 -7.75
CA ASP A 9 -2.77 23.94 -7.51
C ASP A 9 -3.62 24.01 -6.23
N LEU A 10 -4.23 22.86 -5.85
CA LEU A 10 -4.98 22.71 -4.60
C LEU A 10 -4.12 22.27 -3.41
N GLY A 11 -2.80 22.20 -3.56
CA GLY A 11 -1.85 21.95 -2.48
C GLY A 11 -1.42 20.49 -2.33
N ALA A 12 -1.63 19.61 -3.32
CA ALA A 12 -1.04 18.28 -3.29
C ALA A 12 0.50 18.39 -3.30
N ALA A 13 1.17 17.64 -2.43
CA ALA A 13 2.62 17.65 -2.29
C ALA A 13 3.36 16.92 -3.44
N GLY A 14 2.66 16.06 -4.17
CA GLY A 14 3.22 15.29 -5.28
C GLY A 14 2.16 14.48 -6.00
N ILE A 15 2.58 13.75 -7.02
CA ILE A 15 1.69 12.96 -7.88
C ILE A 15 2.10 11.49 -7.86
N MET A 16 1.13 10.60 -7.65
CA MET A 16 1.35 9.16 -7.81
C MET A 16 0.96 8.74 -9.24
N VAL A 17 1.84 7.97 -9.88
CA VAL A 17 1.65 7.45 -11.23
C VAL A 17 1.82 5.93 -11.24
N ALA A 18 0.91 5.23 -11.90
CA ALA A 18 1.00 3.80 -12.18
C ALA A 18 1.21 3.58 -13.68
N PRO A 19 1.84 2.47 -14.09
CA PRO A 19 1.91 2.09 -15.51
C PRO A 19 0.51 1.98 -16.12
N ALA A 20 0.34 2.50 -17.34
CA ALA A 20 -0.91 2.35 -18.06
C ALA A 20 -1.08 0.88 -18.51
N PRO A 21 -2.31 0.32 -18.47
CA PRO A 21 -2.55 -1.03 -18.97
C PRO A 21 -2.09 -1.22 -20.42
N GLY A 22 -1.56 -2.41 -20.74
CA GLY A 22 -1.15 -2.77 -22.10
C GLY A 22 0.30 -2.43 -22.48
N LEU A 23 1.05 -1.73 -21.64
CA LEU A 23 2.50 -1.55 -21.84
C LEU A 23 3.23 -2.90 -21.73
N LYS A 24 4.28 -3.08 -22.53
CA LYS A 24 5.07 -4.33 -22.53
C LYS A 24 6.55 -4.03 -22.35
N GLY A 25 7.12 -4.61 -21.29
CA GLY A 25 8.53 -4.49 -20.96
C GLY A 25 8.92 -3.17 -20.28
N ASP A 26 10.05 -3.21 -19.61
CA ASP A 26 10.56 -2.11 -18.77
C ASP A 26 10.77 -0.80 -19.56
N ASP A 27 11.23 -0.88 -20.81
CA ASP A 27 11.51 0.33 -21.62
C ASP A 27 10.23 1.11 -21.95
N ALA A 28 9.14 0.41 -22.30
CA ALA A 28 7.86 1.05 -22.57
C ALA A 28 7.27 1.66 -21.30
N VAL A 29 7.39 0.98 -20.16
CA VAL A 29 6.93 1.49 -18.87
C VAL A 29 7.76 2.70 -18.45
N LEU A 30 9.09 2.64 -18.56
CA LEU A 30 9.97 3.77 -18.23
C LEU A 30 9.63 4.99 -19.07
N SER A 31 9.52 4.81 -20.40
CA SER A 31 9.15 5.89 -21.32
C SER A 31 7.82 6.55 -20.92
N TYR A 32 6.81 5.74 -20.58
CA TYR A 32 5.51 6.23 -20.13
C TYR A 32 5.62 7.06 -18.84
N ILE A 33 6.36 6.55 -17.83
CA ILE A 33 6.54 7.23 -16.55
C ILE A 33 7.29 8.56 -16.75
N MET A 34 8.38 8.57 -17.53
CA MET A 34 9.12 9.79 -17.82
C MET A 34 8.26 10.83 -18.55
N GLN A 35 7.49 10.43 -19.56
CA GLN A 35 6.55 11.33 -20.23
C GLN A 35 5.48 11.90 -19.30
N ALA A 36 4.96 11.07 -18.37
CA ALA A 36 4.00 11.54 -17.37
C ALA A 36 4.62 12.61 -16.46
N MET A 37 5.85 12.38 -15.99
CA MET A 37 6.61 13.35 -15.17
C MET A 37 6.87 14.64 -15.93
N ASP A 38 7.35 14.59 -17.17
CA ASP A 38 7.62 15.76 -18.01
C ASP A 38 6.34 16.56 -18.32
N THR A 39 5.22 15.87 -18.47
CA THR A 39 3.92 16.50 -18.72
C THR A 39 3.42 17.31 -17.52
N VAL A 40 3.74 16.89 -16.30
CA VAL A 40 3.32 17.55 -15.05
C VAL A 40 4.33 18.64 -14.66
N GLY A 41 5.63 18.38 -14.77
CA GLY A 41 6.74 19.32 -14.43
C GLY A 41 7.50 18.89 -13.18
N ASP A 42 7.95 19.85 -12.38
CA ASP A 42 8.91 19.62 -11.28
C ASP A 42 8.32 19.08 -9.97
N ALA A 43 7.08 18.61 -10.00
CA ALA A 43 6.47 18.02 -8.81
C ALA A 43 7.16 16.70 -8.41
N PRO A 44 7.21 16.36 -7.11
CA PRO A 44 7.62 15.03 -6.66
C PRO A 44 6.66 13.94 -7.16
N PHE A 45 7.22 12.77 -7.53
CA PHE A 45 6.45 11.63 -8.01
C PHE A 45 6.62 10.41 -7.13
N VAL A 46 5.53 9.67 -7.01
CA VAL A 46 5.47 8.32 -6.45
C VAL A 46 5.18 7.35 -7.59
N LEU A 47 6.04 6.38 -7.82
CA LEU A 47 5.76 5.27 -8.73
C LEU A 47 4.92 4.22 -7.98
N GLN A 48 3.74 3.88 -8.51
CA GLN A 48 2.94 2.77 -8.00
C GLN A 48 3.23 1.49 -8.80
N ASP A 49 3.78 0.49 -8.14
CA ASP A 49 4.04 -0.84 -8.69
C ASP A 49 2.94 -1.81 -8.20
N PHE A 50 1.85 -1.89 -8.95
CA PHE A 50 0.67 -2.67 -8.57
C PHE A 50 0.20 -3.59 -9.70
N PRO A 51 0.91 -4.71 -9.95
CA PRO A 51 0.60 -5.62 -11.06
C PRO A 51 -0.80 -6.22 -11.04
N GLN A 52 -1.37 -6.46 -9.86
CA GLN A 52 -2.73 -6.99 -9.73
C GLN A 52 -3.79 -6.05 -10.34
N LEU A 53 -3.53 -4.74 -10.37
CA LEU A 53 -4.41 -3.75 -10.98
C LEU A 53 -4.03 -3.46 -12.43
N THR A 54 -2.72 -3.29 -12.69
CA THR A 54 -2.22 -2.83 -14.00
C THR A 54 -1.97 -3.97 -14.98
N GLY A 55 -1.76 -5.20 -14.50
CA GLY A 55 -1.29 -6.34 -15.29
C GLY A 55 0.18 -6.22 -15.69
N ILE A 56 0.93 -5.29 -15.13
CA ILE A 56 2.31 -4.98 -15.53
C ILE A 56 3.25 -5.21 -14.36
N HIS A 57 4.22 -6.11 -14.56
CA HIS A 57 5.32 -6.32 -13.64
C HIS A 57 6.52 -5.48 -14.10
N ILE A 58 7.07 -4.67 -13.21
CA ILE A 58 8.28 -3.89 -13.42
C ILE A 58 9.45 -4.49 -12.67
N SER A 59 10.65 -4.42 -13.23
CA SER A 59 11.85 -4.93 -12.59
C SER A 59 12.46 -3.93 -11.60
N ALA A 60 13.29 -4.41 -10.66
CA ALA A 60 14.11 -3.54 -9.82
C ALA A 60 15.04 -2.65 -10.65
N ALA A 61 15.55 -3.16 -11.79
CA ALA A 61 16.38 -2.38 -12.70
C ALA A 61 15.61 -1.23 -13.35
N MET A 62 14.34 -1.43 -13.71
CA MET A 62 13.47 -0.34 -14.22
C MET A 62 13.26 0.72 -13.15
N VAL A 63 12.98 0.32 -11.90
CA VAL A 63 12.85 1.25 -10.78
C VAL A 63 14.12 2.09 -10.60
N ALA A 64 15.30 1.45 -10.66
CA ALA A 64 16.58 2.15 -10.55
C ALA A 64 16.79 3.17 -11.68
N ARG A 65 16.42 2.82 -12.91
CA ARG A 65 16.49 3.73 -14.08
C ARG A 65 15.53 4.92 -13.91
N ALA A 66 14.32 4.68 -13.44
CA ALA A 66 13.36 5.74 -13.18
C ALA A 66 13.80 6.66 -12.05
N ALA A 67 14.41 6.11 -10.98
CA ALA A 67 14.92 6.87 -9.85
C ALA A 67 16.17 7.72 -10.17
N ALA A 68 16.78 7.56 -11.35
CA ALA A 68 17.82 8.48 -11.82
C ALA A 68 17.26 9.91 -12.03
N ASP A 69 15.97 10.07 -12.26
CA ASP A 69 15.30 11.37 -12.24
C ASP A 69 14.96 11.76 -10.79
N PRO A 70 15.48 12.88 -10.27
CA PRO A 70 15.30 13.28 -8.87
C PRO A 70 13.85 13.60 -8.48
N ARG A 71 12.96 13.74 -9.45
CA ARG A 71 11.53 13.91 -9.19
C ARG A 71 10.87 12.62 -8.70
N LEU A 72 11.43 11.44 -9.00
CA LEU A 72 10.94 10.18 -8.46
C LEU A 72 11.48 9.98 -7.04
N VAL A 73 10.66 10.28 -6.06
CA VAL A 73 11.06 10.30 -4.65
C VAL A 73 10.61 9.05 -3.88
N MET A 74 9.68 8.28 -4.44
CA MET A 74 9.05 7.17 -3.71
C MET A 74 8.55 6.07 -4.63
N LEU A 75 8.65 4.84 -4.14
CA LEU A 75 7.99 3.66 -4.70
C LEU A 75 6.88 3.21 -3.73
N LYS A 76 5.65 3.09 -4.23
CA LYS A 76 4.60 2.32 -3.56
C LYS A 76 4.67 0.89 -4.07
N ALA A 77 5.25 0.01 -3.25
CA ALA A 77 5.57 -1.37 -3.61
C ALA A 77 4.37 -2.28 -3.31
N GLU A 78 3.60 -2.59 -4.35
CA GLU A 78 2.42 -3.47 -4.28
C GLU A 78 2.56 -4.68 -5.21
N ASP A 79 3.77 -4.98 -5.71
CA ASP A 79 4.03 -6.23 -6.42
C ASP A 79 3.82 -7.43 -5.49
N TYR A 80 3.33 -8.53 -6.05
CA TYR A 80 3.08 -9.73 -5.28
C TYR A 80 3.47 -10.98 -6.07
N PRO A 81 4.49 -11.70 -5.59
CA PRO A 81 5.32 -11.47 -4.40
C PRO A 81 6.38 -10.37 -4.63
N GLY A 82 6.44 -9.37 -3.73
CA GLY A 82 7.29 -8.17 -3.89
C GLY A 82 8.50 -8.10 -2.97
N LEU A 83 8.62 -9.00 -1.99
CA LEU A 83 9.66 -8.94 -0.95
C LEU A 83 11.09 -9.02 -1.53
N ASP A 84 11.33 -9.88 -2.50
CA ASP A 84 12.66 -10.03 -3.10
C ASP A 84 13.01 -8.84 -4.01
N LYS A 85 12.02 -8.25 -4.69
CA LYS A 85 12.20 -7.00 -5.43
C LYS A 85 12.61 -5.86 -4.50
N LEU A 86 11.95 -5.72 -3.36
CA LEU A 86 12.31 -4.72 -2.34
C LEU A 86 13.76 -4.92 -1.89
N SER A 87 14.16 -6.15 -1.55
CA SER A 87 15.55 -6.46 -1.18
C SER A 87 16.54 -6.12 -2.30
N ALA A 88 16.18 -6.40 -3.57
CA ALA A 88 17.01 -6.08 -4.71
C ALA A 88 17.19 -4.56 -4.89
N ILE A 89 16.13 -3.76 -4.73
CA ILE A 89 16.20 -2.30 -4.80
C ILE A 89 17.09 -1.75 -3.67
N ARG A 90 16.91 -2.19 -2.43
CA ARG A 90 17.75 -1.77 -1.30
C ARG A 90 19.22 -2.14 -1.48
N LYS A 91 19.48 -3.30 -2.06
CA LYS A 91 20.85 -3.69 -2.44
C LYS A 91 21.45 -2.76 -3.49
N MET A 92 20.70 -2.40 -4.54
CA MET A 92 21.17 -1.46 -5.56
C MET A 92 21.47 -0.07 -4.97
N GLU A 93 20.66 0.41 -4.03
CA GLU A 93 20.94 1.64 -3.29
C GLU A 93 22.22 1.56 -2.48
N SER A 94 22.42 0.47 -1.71
CA SER A 94 23.62 0.28 -0.89
C SER A 94 24.92 0.13 -1.70
N GLU A 95 24.81 -0.36 -2.93
CA GLU A 95 25.91 -0.47 -3.89
C GLU A 95 26.15 0.82 -4.70
N GLY A 96 25.39 1.88 -4.45
CA GLY A 96 25.50 3.16 -5.18
C GLY A 96 25.03 3.10 -6.64
N LYS A 97 24.27 2.06 -7.00
CA LYS A 97 23.74 1.87 -8.37
C LYS A 97 22.48 2.68 -8.65
N MET A 98 21.85 3.22 -7.63
CA MET A 98 20.71 4.11 -7.72
C MET A 98 20.67 5.04 -6.48
N PRO A 99 20.00 6.21 -6.57
CA PRO A 99 19.77 7.04 -5.40
C PRO A 99 18.78 6.37 -4.43
N ARG A 100 18.86 6.77 -3.16
CA ARG A 100 17.90 6.34 -2.13
C ARG A 100 16.54 6.98 -2.40
N ILE A 101 15.51 6.14 -2.52
CA ILE A 101 14.12 6.57 -2.57
C ILE A 101 13.33 5.96 -1.41
N SER A 102 12.22 6.61 -1.01
CA SER A 102 11.32 6.00 -0.04
C SER A 102 10.62 4.78 -0.65
N ILE A 103 10.48 3.69 0.11
CA ILE A 103 9.67 2.53 -0.29
C ILE A 103 8.58 2.33 0.76
N LEU A 104 7.33 2.41 0.32
CA LEU A 104 6.16 2.11 1.14
C LEU A 104 5.50 0.84 0.64
N GLY A 105 5.24 -0.10 1.53
CA GLY A 105 4.43 -1.28 1.23
C GLY A 105 2.98 -0.92 0.93
N GLY A 106 2.20 -1.90 0.52
CA GLY A 106 0.78 -1.74 0.21
C GLY A 106 -0.03 -2.99 0.52
N ASN A 107 -0.93 -3.39 -0.37
CA ASN A 107 -1.68 -4.65 -0.29
C ASN A 107 -2.30 -4.94 1.09
N GLY A 108 -2.99 -3.95 1.68
CA GLY A 108 -3.62 -4.10 3.00
C GLY A 108 -2.64 -4.24 4.16
N GLY A 109 -1.34 -4.20 3.90
CA GLY A 109 -0.29 -4.41 4.90
C GLY A 109 0.00 -5.87 5.23
N GLN A 110 -0.41 -6.81 4.37
CA GLN A 110 -0.33 -8.25 4.66
C GLN A 110 1.09 -8.80 4.91
N PHE A 111 2.13 -8.06 4.51
CA PHE A 111 3.54 -8.41 4.72
C PHE A 111 4.33 -7.30 5.42
N LEU A 112 3.65 -6.44 6.16
CA LEU A 112 4.29 -5.27 6.77
C LEU A 112 5.55 -5.59 7.60
N PRO A 113 5.58 -6.60 8.50
CA PRO A 113 6.80 -6.93 9.24
C PRO A 113 7.96 -7.37 8.34
N GLU A 114 7.68 -8.15 7.31
CA GLU A 114 8.66 -8.64 6.34
C GLU A 114 9.17 -7.52 5.45
N GLU A 115 8.31 -6.62 4.99
CA GLU A 115 8.68 -5.44 4.21
C GLU A 115 9.58 -4.50 5.01
N LEU A 116 9.24 -4.23 6.28
CA LEU A 116 10.06 -3.41 7.18
C LEU A 116 11.42 -4.07 7.46
N SER A 117 11.45 -5.40 7.65
CA SER A 117 12.70 -6.15 7.85
C SER A 117 13.64 -6.08 6.65
N ARG A 118 13.09 -5.86 5.45
CA ARG A 118 13.85 -5.70 4.20
C ARG A 118 14.13 -4.24 3.84
N GLY A 119 13.79 -3.31 4.73
CA GLY A 119 14.11 -1.89 4.59
C GLY A 119 13.03 -1.05 3.94
N ALA A 120 11.75 -1.46 3.93
CA ALA A 120 10.66 -0.53 3.66
C ALA A 120 10.65 0.58 4.72
N ASP A 121 10.27 1.79 4.31
CA ASP A 121 10.22 2.96 5.19
C ASP A 121 8.88 3.07 5.94
N GLY A 122 7.89 2.30 5.49
CA GLY A 122 6.56 2.32 6.05
C GLY A 122 5.54 1.69 5.12
N ILE A 123 4.30 2.17 5.19
CA ILE A 123 3.20 1.60 4.42
C ILE A 123 2.24 2.67 3.90
N MET A 124 1.72 2.48 2.69
CA MET A 124 0.65 3.27 2.09
C MET A 124 -0.47 2.32 1.68
N THR A 125 -1.41 2.09 2.57
CA THR A 125 -2.50 1.14 2.34
C THR A 125 -3.77 1.53 3.07
N GLY A 126 -4.88 0.88 2.73
CA GLY A 126 -6.11 0.96 3.46
C GLY A 126 -6.31 -0.30 4.29
N TYR A 127 -6.37 -0.15 5.59
CA TYR A 127 -6.78 -1.16 6.55
C TYR A 127 -7.63 -0.50 7.63
N ALA A 128 -8.62 -1.20 8.16
CA ALA A 128 -9.57 -0.62 9.12
C ALA A 128 -8.96 -0.29 10.49
N PHE A 129 -7.72 -0.72 10.78
CA PHE A 129 -6.99 -0.43 12.02
C PHE A 129 -5.61 0.16 11.70
N PRO A 130 -5.53 1.41 11.21
CA PRO A 130 -4.25 2.05 10.88
C PRO A 130 -3.34 2.20 12.09
N GLU A 131 -3.87 2.29 13.29
CA GLU A 131 -3.12 2.34 14.55
C GLU A 131 -2.29 1.08 14.79
N MET A 132 -2.77 -0.10 14.37
CA MET A 132 -1.97 -1.33 14.43
C MET A 132 -0.78 -1.25 13.48
N LEU A 133 -1.00 -0.79 12.26
CA LEU A 133 0.10 -0.62 11.29
C LEU A 133 1.17 0.34 11.83
N ALA A 134 0.76 1.46 12.42
CA ALA A 134 1.66 2.41 13.05
C ALA A 134 2.41 1.80 14.25
N GLN A 135 1.75 0.99 15.07
CA GLN A 135 2.36 0.26 16.17
C GLN A 135 3.43 -0.72 15.68
N VAL A 136 3.14 -1.51 14.66
CA VAL A 136 4.10 -2.46 14.06
C VAL A 136 5.33 -1.71 13.54
N ILE A 137 5.16 -0.61 12.82
CA ILE A 137 6.27 0.22 12.34
C ILE A 137 7.13 0.72 13.52
N ALA A 138 6.50 1.24 14.56
CA ALA A 138 7.21 1.75 15.74
C ALA A 138 7.99 0.64 16.47
N LEU A 139 7.39 -0.54 16.62
CA LEU A 139 8.04 -1.69 17.28
C LEU A 139 9.22 -2.21 16.45
N MET A 140 9.08 -2.31 15.13
CA MET A 140 10.16 -2.70 14.22
C MET A 140 11.31 -1.69 14.26
N ALA A 141 11.02 -0.39 14.24
CA ALA A 141 12.02 0.67 14.38
C ALA A 141 12.76 0.62 15.73
N ALA A 142 12.10 0.16 16.80
CA ALA A 142 12.69 -0.04 18.12
C ALA A 142 13.42 -1.38 18.26
N GLY A 143 13.56 -2.20 17.21
CA GLY A 143 14.19 -3.52 17.23
C GLY A 143 13.37 -4.60 17.96
N LYS A 144 12.10 -4.35 18.26
CA LYS A 144 11.19 -5.26 18.99
C LYS A 144 10.41 -6.14 18.01
N ARG A 145 11.13 -6.94 17.23
CA ARG A 145 10.56 -7.71 16.11
C ARG A 145 9.45 -8.66 16.55
N ASP A 146 9.66 -9.45 17.60
CA ASP A 146 8.67 -10.43 18.07
C ASP A 146 7.38 -9.75 18.54
N ALA A 147 7.51 -8.64 19.30
CA ALA A 147 6.35 -7.86 19.71
C ALA A 147 5.60 -7.22 18.52
N ALA A 148 6.31 -6.83 17.47
CA ALA A 148 5.71 -6.35 16.24
C ALA A 148 4.93 -7.47 15.53
N GLN A 149 5.52 -8.66 15.47
CA GLN A 149 4.88 -9.84 14.89
C GLN A 149 3.63 -10.26 15.68
N ASP A 150 3.72 -10.31 17.02
CA ASP A 150 2.58 -10.64 17.88
C ASP A 150 1.41 -9.67 17.68
N ALA A 151 1.69 -8.37 17.61
CA ALA A 151 0.67 -7.35 17.34
C ALA A 151 0.05 -7.53 15.95
N PHE A 152 0.86 -7.83 14.94
CA PHE A 152 0.43 -8.04 13.56
C PHE A 152 -0.43 -9.29 13.40
N ASP A 153 -0.02 -10.42 13.97
CA ASP A 153 -0.67 -11.71 13.82
C ASP A 153 -2.12 -11.72 14.34
N LEU A 154 -2.42 -10.88 15.34
CA LEU A 154 -3.78 -10.71 15.84
C LEU A 154 -4.73 -10.18 14.74
N HIS A 155 -4.21 -9.36 13.83
CA HIS A 155 -4.98 -8.68 12.80
C HIS A 155 -5.01 -9.41 11.44
N LEU A 156 -4.15 -10.40 11.20
CA LEU A 156 -4.06 -11.14 9.94
C LEU A 156 -5.41 -11.66 9.41
N PRO A 157 -6.31 -12.22 10.25
CA PRO A 157 -7.61 -12.68 9.76
C PRO A 157 -8.47 -11.57 9.15
N LEU A 158 -8.43 -10.35 9.72
CA LEU A 158 -9.16 -9.19 9.19
C LEU A 158 -8.46 -8.60 7.95
N ILE A 159 -7.13 -8.51 7.94
CA ILE A 159 -6.35 -8.09 6.77
C ILE A 159 -6.69 -8.98 5.58
N ARG A 160 -6.66 -10.31 5.77
CA ARG A 160 -7.06 -11.29 4.74
C ARG A 160 -8.48 -11.06 4.24
N SER A 161 -9.42 -10.76 5.14
CA SER A 161 -10.81 -10.51 4.77
C SER A 161 -10.97 -9.24 3.95
N GLU A 162 -10.26 -8.16 4.30
CA GLU A 162 -10.25 -6.90 3.55
C GLU A 162 -9.55 -6.99 2.18
N LEU A 163 -8.74 -8.01 1.95
CA LEU A 163 -8.05 -8.23 0.67
C LEU A 163 -8.87 -9.04 -0.34
N GLN A 164 -10.09 -9.44 -0.01
CA GLN A 164 -10.95 -10.16 -0.94
C GLN A 164 -11.27 -9.28 -2.16
N PRO A 165 -11.00 -9.76 -3.40
CA PRO A 165 -11.31 -9.02 -4.60
C PRO A 165 -12.81 -8.68 -4.68
N GLY A 166 -13.12 -7.42 -4.98
CA GLY A 166 -14.49 -6.93 -5.09
C GLY A 166 -15.18 -6.61 -3.75
N LEU A 167 -14.91 -7.35 -2.66
CA LEU A 167 -15.57 -7.17 -1.37
C LEU A 167 -14.79 -6.33 -0.36
N GLY A 168 -13.47 -6.21 -0.51
CA GLY A 168 -12.59 -5.64 0.49
C GLY A 168 -13.00 -4.25 0.98
N LEU A 169 -13.43 -3.36 0.09
CA LEU A 169 -13.90 -2.03 0.47
C LEU A 169 -15.21 -2.08 1.30
N ALA A 170 -16.13 -2.98 0.96
CA ALA A 170 -17.37 -3.16 1.71
C ALA A 170 -17.09 -3.67 3.12
N ILE A 171 -16.19 -4.65 3.26
CA ILE A 171 -15.73 -5.20 4.53
C ILE A 171 -15.07 -4.10 5.37
N ARG A 172 -14.14 -3.35 4.81
CA ARG A 172 -13.46 -2.24 5.50
C ARG A 172 -14.44 -1.20 6.01
N LYS A 173 -15.39 -0.79 5.20
CA LYS A 173 -16.42 0.18 5.62
C LYS A 173 -17.35 -0.39 6.70
N HIS A 174 -17.66 -1.68 6.64
CA HIS A 174 -18.40 -2.35 7.71
C HIS A 174 -17.61 -2.28 9.03
N ILE A 175 -16.33 -2.64 9.02
CA ILE A 175 -15.46 -2.56 10.20
C ILE A 175 -15.37 -1.13 10.72
N LEU A 176 -15.14 -0.14 9.86
CA LEU A 176 -15.06 1.27 10.26
C LEU A 176 -16.38 1.78 10.88
N ALA A 177 -17.53 1.35 10.38
CA ALA A 177 -18.83 1.66 10.96
C ALA A 177 -19.00 0.97 12.32
N ARG A 178 -18.61 -0.30 12.47
CA ARG A 178 -18.61 -1.02 13.75
C ARG A 178 -17.69 -0.38 14.79
N ARG A 179 -16.63 0.26 14.35
CA ARG A 179 -15.71 1.04 15.18
C ARG A 179 -16.22 2.46 15.50
N GLY A 180 -17.35 2.88 14.94
CA GLY A 180 -17.88 4.25 15.11
C GLY A 180 -17.07 5.34 14.39
N ILE A 181 -16.14 4.98 13.51
CA ILE A 181 -15.29 5.95 12.77
C ILE A 181 -16.08 6.61 11.64
N ILE A 182 -16.98 5.87 11.00
CA ILE A 182 -17.93 6.39 10.00
C ILE A 182 -19.36 6.03 10.39
N ALA A 183 -20.31 6.90 10.05
CA ALA A 183 -21.70 6.70 10.40
C ALA A 183 -22.36 5.53 9.65
N HIS A 184 -21.94 5.26 8.42
CA HIS A 184 -22.58 4.28 7.54
C HIS A 184 -21.54 3.50 6.71
N ALA A 185 -21.77 2.19 6.56
CA ALA A 185 -20.96 1.32 5.69
C ALA A 185 -21.35 1.40 4.20
N ALA A 186 -22.26 2.29 3.81
CA ALA A 186 -22.74 2.39 2.43
C ALA A 186 -21.62 2.69 1.44
N LEU A 187 -21.65 1.98 0.31
CA LEU A 187 -20.78 2.21 -0.84
C LEU A 187 -21.53 3.03 -1.90
N ARG A 188 -20.78 3.80 -2.69
CA ARG A 188 -21.31 4.38 -3.91
C ARG A 188 -21.65 3.27 -4.91
N ALA A 189 -22.73 3.45 -5.67
CA ALA A 189 -23.09 2.55 -6.76
C ALA A 189 -22.15 2.75 -7.99
N PRO A 190 -21.79 1.67 -8.71
CA PRO A 190 -22.06 0.27 -8.35
C PRO A 190 -21.09 -0.21 -7.26
N GLY A 191 -21.62 -0.79 -6.18
CA GLY A 191 -20.82 -1.34 -5.09
C GLY A 191 -21.46 -2.61 -4.53
N PRO A 192 -20.66 -3.61 -4.13
CA PRO A 192 -21.19 -4.84 -3.57
C PRO A 192 -21.82 -4.58 -2.20
N LYS A 193 -22.81 -5.39 -1.87
CA LYS A 193 -23.34 -5.51 -0.50
C LYS A 193 -22.76 -6.77 0.14
N LEU A 194 -22.44 -6.71 1.41
CA LEU A 194 -22.09 -7.90 2.17
C LEU A 194 -23.34 -8.77 2.37
N SER A 195 -23.16 -10.10 2.26
CA SER A 195 -24.17 -11.03 2.69
C SER A 195 -24.31 -11.06 4.22
N ALA A 196 -25.39 -11.63 4.73
CA ALA A 196 -25.58 -11.81 6.17
C ALA A 196 -24.47 -12.70 6.76
N GLU A 197 -24.08 -13.75 6.04
CA GLU A 197 -23.04 -14.69 6.42
C GLU A 197 -21.68 -13.98 6.50
N THR A 198 -21.29 -13.25 5.46
CA THR A 198 -20.04 -12.48 5.46
C THR A 198 -20.01 -11.46 6.60
N THR A 199 -21.13 -10.79 6.84
CA THR A 199 -21.24 -9.84 7.95
C THR A 199 -21.03 -10.51 9.30
N ALA A 200 -21.67 -11.67 9.53
CA ALA A 200 -21.53 -12.43 10.76
C ALA A 200 -20.09 -12.96 10.95
N GLU A 201 -19.43 -13.40 9.87
CA GLU A 201 -18.02 -13.82 9.90
C GLU A 201 -17.09 -12.67 10.31
N ILE A 202 -17.27 -11.50 9.74
CA ILE A 202 -16.45 -10.30 10.09
C ILE A 202 -16.72 -9.88 11.53
N ASP A 203 -17.97 -9.86 11.98
CA ASP A 203 -18.32 -9.53 13.37
C ASP A 203 -17.73 -10.54 14.35
N HIS A 204 -17.68 -11.83 14.00
CA HIS A 204 -16.99 -12.86 14.78
C HIS A 204 -15.47 -12.60 14.86
N LEU A 205 -14.82 -12.23 13.76
CA LEU A 205 -13.39 -11.91 13.76
C LEU A 205 -13.09 -10.66 14.61
N LEU A 206 -13.95 -9.65 14.56
CA LEU A 206 -13.85 -8.45 15.40
C LEU A 206 -13.96 -8.79 16.89
N ALA A 207 -14.95 -9.61 17.27
CA ALA A 207 -15.12 -10.06 18.65
C ALA A 207 -13.90 -10.86 19.14
N ARG A 208 -13.33 -11.73 18.29
CA ARG A 208 -12.08 -12.45 18.61
C ARG A 208 -10.88 -11.52 18.79
N LEU A 209 -10.73 -10.50 17.91
CA LEU A 209 -9.67 -9.52 18.01
C LEU A 209 -9.76 -8.75 19.33
N GLN A 210 -10.97 -8.30 19.69
CA GLN A 210 -11.23 -7.60 20.96
C GLN A 210 -10.93 -8.49 22.18
N ALA A 211 -11.39 -9.74 22.17
CA ALA A 211 -11.15 -10.69 23.28
C ALA A 211 -9.67 -11.01 23.50
N ARG A 212 -8.85 -10.87 22.46
CA ARG A 212 -7.39 -11.06 22.51
C ARG A 212 -6.60 -9.77 22.78
N GLY A 213 -7.29 -8.66 23.04
CA GLY A 213 -6.66 -7.37 23.33
C GLY A 213 -6.10 -6.63 22.12
N GLY A 214 -6.40 -7.10 20.89
CA GLY A 214 -5.88 -6.48 19.66
C GLY A 214 -6.62 -5.22 19.24
N ALA A 215 -7.82 -4.96 19.78
CA ALA A 215 -8.57 -3.74 19.52
C ALA A 215 -9.54 -3.43 20.65
N LYS A 216 -9.90 -2.14 20.79
CA LYS A 216 -11.07 -1.72 21.56
C LYS A 216 -12.17 -1.34 20.58
N LEU A 217 -13.33 -1.97 20.70
CA LEU A 217 -14.54 -1.63 19.97
C LEU A 217 -15.50 -0.91 20.92
N PRO A 218 -16.34 0.00 20.40
CA PRO A 218 -17.35 0.67 21.22
C PRO A 218 -18.34 -0.30 21.85
#